data_f4dfa5f92c94e5ec2ae38b8a969c7d5d
#
_entry.id   f4dfa5f92c94e5ec2ae38b8a969c7d5d
#
_cell.length_a   1.000
_cell.length_b   1.000
_cell.length_c   1.000
_cell.angle_alpha   90.00
_cell.angle_beta   90.00
_cell.angle_gamma   90.00
#
_symmetry.space_group_name_H-M   'P 1'
#
loop_
_entity.id
_entity.type
_entity.pdbx_description
1 polymer ?
#
loop_
_entity_poly.entity_id
_entity_poly.type
_entity_poly.pdbx_seq_one_letter_code
_entity_poly.pdbx_strand_id
1 'polypeptide(L)'
;MREFLGLDTSNYTTSCAIFDAENGTVRQSKKLLPVKAGMAGLRQSDAVFHHTRQLPEVIQTLLPNPPQNLTGIGVTTRPRNIEGSYMPCFLCGKTMAYGILKAHNHSDNMDQLQLKFDALVSPD
;
A
#
# COMPACT_ATOMS: atom_id res chain seq x y z
N MET A 1 -5.80 -18.33 -10.80
CA MET A 1 -6.22 -17.02 -10.28
C MET A 1 -4.98 -16.18 -10.00
N ARG A 2 -4.90 -14.99 -10.61
CA ARG A 2 -3.76 -14.08 -10.40
C ARG A 2 -4.25 -12.86 -9.64
N GLU A 3 -3.69 -12.64 -8.46
CA GLU A 3 -4.06 -11.53 -7.61
C GLU A 3 -2.90 -10.55 -7.46
N PHE A 4 -3.25 -9.27 -7.44
CA PHE A 4 -2.28 -8.19 -7.26
C PHE A 4 -2.72 -7.33 -6.09
N LEU A 5 -1.80 -7.04 -5.19
CA LEU A 5 -2.03 -6.19 -4.03
C LEU A 5 -1.55 -4.78 -4.32
N GLY A 6 -2.40 -3.80 -4.10
CA GLY A 6 -2.03 -2.39 -4.17
C GLY A 6 -2.02 -1.76 -2.79
N LEU A 7 -1.01 -0.96 -2.50
CA LEU A 7 -0.86 -0.25 -1.22
C LEU A 7 -0.63 1.23 -1.48
N ASP A 8 -1.33 2.07 -0.75
CA ASP A 8 -1.19 3.52 -0.88
C ASP A 8 -1.26 4.18 0.49
N THR A 9 -0.16 4.84 0.88
CA THR A 9 -0.07 5.65 2.08
C THR A 9 0.34 7.08 1.74
N SER A 10 -0.11 7.57 0.59
CA SER A 10 0.39 8.80 0.00
C SER A 10 -0.17 10.10 0.60
N ASN A 11 -1.32 10.05 1.24
CA ASN A 11 -1.98 11.26 1.71
C ASN A 11 -2.77 11.00 2.98
N TYR A 12 -3.99 11.48 3.06
CA TYR A 12 -4.83 11.41 4.27
C TYR A 12 -5.58 10.09 4.41
N THR A 13 -5.37 9.15 3.51
CA THR A 13 -6.08 7.87 3.52
C THR A 13 -5.08 6.72 3.40
N THR A 14 -5.15 5.79 4.35
CA THR A 14 -4.46 4.51 4.22
C THR A 14 -5.34 3.60 3.39
N SER A 15 -4.85 3.09 2.28
CA SER A 15 -5.67 2.24 1.43
C SER A 15 -4.90 1.04 0.90
N CYS A 16 -5.64 -0.03 0.66
CA CYS A 16 -5.14 -1.20 -0.05
C CYS A 16 -6.24 -1.79 -0.90
N ALA A 17 -5.84 -2.52 -1.92
CA ALA A 17 -6.77 -3.14 -2.84
C ALA A 17 -6.19 -4.46 -3.32
N ILE A 18 -7.08 -5.40 -3.64
CA ILE A 18 -6.70 -6.63 -4.34
C ILE A 18 -7.43 -6.65 -5.67
N PHE A 19 -6.65 -6.79 -6.72
CA PHE A 19 -7.15 -6.94 -8.07
C PHE A 19 -7.00 -8.39 -8.49
N ASP A 20 -8.12 -9.02 -8.89
CA ASP A 20 -8.12 -10.35 -9.50
C ASP A 20 -8.10 -10.18 -11.02
N ALA A 21 -6.99 -10.52 -11.63
CA ALA A 21 -6.78 -10.31 -13.06
C ALA A 21 -7.64 -11.24 -13.93
N GLU A 22 -8.06 -12.38 -13.41
CA GLU A 22 -8.90 -13.30 -14.19
C GLU A 22 -10.34 -12.83 -14.28
N ASN A 23 -10.87 -12.33 -13.17
CA ASN A 23 -12.27 -11.90 -13.11
C ASN A 23 -12.42 -10.39 -13.33
N GLY A 24 -11.34 -9.64 -13.30
CA GLY A 24 -11.39 -8.19 -13.39
C GLY A 24 -12.01 -7.52 -12.17
N THR A 25 -12.07 -8.21 -11.03
CA THR A 25 -12.68 -7.68 -9.81
C THR A 25 -11.67 -6.99 -8.93
N VAL A 26 -12.14 -5.94 -8.23
CA VAL A 26 -11.32 -5.20 -7.28
C VAL A 26 -12.02 -5.22 -5.93
N ARG A 27 -11.29 -5.60 -4.90
CA ARG A 27 -11.71 -5.41 -3.50
C ARG A 27 -10.80 -4.37 -2.88
N GLN A 28 -11.36 -3.43 -2.16
CA GLN A 28 -10.54 -2.39 -1.54
C GLN A 28 -10.98 -2.11 -0.13
N SER A 29 -10.04 -1.67 0.69
CA SER A 29 -10.26 -1.23 2.05
C SER A 29 -9.45 0.04 2.26
N LYS A 30 -10.04 1.01 2.96
CA LYS A 30 -9.37 2.29 3.21
C LYS A 30 -9.84 2.88 4.52
N LYS A 31 -8.99 3.69 5.12
CA LYS A 31 -9.29 4.37 6.38
C LYS A 31 -8.63 5.74 6.36
N LEU A 32 -9.42 6.77 6.65
CA LEU A 32 -8.91 8.10 6.77
C LEU A 32 -7.99 8.23 7.99
N LEU A 33 -6.94 9.01 7.85
CA LEU A 33 -6.12 9.37 9.01
C LEU A 33 -6.94 10.24 9.96
N PRO A 34 -6.78 10.06 11.28
CA PRO A 34 -7.45 10.94 12.24
C PRO A 34 -6.83 12.33 12.16
N VAL A 35 -7.64 13.31 11.75
CA VAL A 35 -7.25 14.71 11.69
C VAL A 35 -8.14 15.48 12.62
N LYS A 36 -7.55 16.25 13.54
CA LYS A 36 -8.31 17.04 14.47
C LYS A 36 -9.00 18.19 13.74
N ALA A 37 -10.25 18.46 14.12
CA ALA A 37 -10.99 19.58 13.56
C ALA A 37 -10.23 20.90 13.79
N GLY A 38 -10.18 21.75 12.77
CA GLY A 38 -9.51 23.04 12.84
C GLY A 38 -8.02 23.03 12.54
N MET A 39 -7.42 21.89 12.29
CA MET A 39 -6.02 21.83 11.87
C MET A 39 -5.89 22.02 10.36
N ALA A 40 -4.93 22.84 9.97
CA ALA A 40 -4.71 23.19 8.56
C ALA A 40 -4.02 22.07 7.76
N GLY A 41 -3.59 21.00 8.42
CA GLY A 41 -2.92 19.88 7.76
C GLY A 41 -2.37 18.90 8.77
N LEU A 42 -1.77 17.85 8.27
CA LEU A 42 -1.19 16.79 9.07
C LEU A 42 0.32 16.83 8.91
N ARG A 43 1.03 16.82 10.04
CA ARG A 43 2.50 16.72 9.99
C ARG A 43 2.91 15.39 9.41
N GLN A 44 4.04 15.35 8.70
CA GLN A 44 4.52 14.10 8.13
C GLN A 44 4.81 13.03 9.20
N SER A 45 5.31 13.43 10.37
CA SER A 45 5.52 12.51 11.47
C SER A 45 4.21 11.87 11.94
N ASP A 46 3.14 12.66 12.01
CA ASP A 46 1.82 12.16 12.39
C ASP A 46 1.24 11.27 11.30
N ALA A 47 1.44 11.64 10.04
CA ALA A 47 1.02 10.82 8.91
C ALA A 47 1.70 9.45 8.94
N VAL A 48 3.00 9.41 9.14
CA VAL A 48 3.75 8.16 9.26
C VAL A 48 3.20 7.31 10.40
N PHE A 49 2.97 7.91 11.56
CA PHE A 49 2.45 7.20 12.72
C PHE A 49 1.09 6.58 12.44
N HIS A 50 0.16 7.37 11.89
CA HIS A 50 -1.20 6.89 11.65
C HIS A 50 -1.26 5.86 10.52
N HIS A 51 -0.52 6.06 9.43
CA HIS A 51 -0.46 5.07 8.36
C HIS A 51 0.12 3.75 8.88
N THR A 52 1.16 3.83 9.69
CA THR A 52 1.79 2.63 10.27
C THR A 52 0.80 1.85 11.12
N ARG A 53 -0.02 2.54 11.91
CA ARG A 53 -1.03 1.88 12.75
C ARG A 53 -2.19 1.32 11.94
N GLN A 54 -2.62 2.05 10.92
CA GLN A 54 -3.84 1.70 10.17
C GLN A 54 -3.59 0.65 9.09
N LEU A 55 -2.39 0.58 8.55
CA LEU A 55 -2.11 -0.30 7.42
C LEU A 55 -2.39 -1.78 7.72
N PRO A 56 -1.96 -2.34 8.86
CA PRO A 56 -2.31 -3.73 9.19
C PRO A 56 -3.82 -3.95 9.30
N GLU A 57 -4.56 -3.00 9.86
CA GLU A 57 -6.01 -3.09 10.00
C GLU A 57 -6.70 -3.13 8.64
N VAL A 58 -6.26 -2.25 7.74
CA VAL A 58 -6.82 -2.15 6.39
C VAL A 58 -6.53 -3.44 5.61
N ILE A 59 -5.31 -3.94 5.70
CA ILE A 59 -4.92 -5.19 5.04
C ILE A 59 -5.72 -6.37 5.60
N GLN A 60 -5.87 -6.45 6.92
CA GLN A 60 -6.60 -7.53 7.56
C GLN A 60 -8.06 -7.59 7.11
N THR A 61 -8.69 -6.44 6.95
CA THR A 61 -10.06 -6.36 6.46
C THR A 61 -10.19 -6.94 5.06
N LEU A 62 -9.17 -6.73 4.24
CA LEU A 62 -9.18 -7.15 2.84
C LEU A 62 -8.76 -8.60 2.68
N LEU A 63 -7.90 -9.09 3.57
CA LEU A 63 -7.30 -10.42 3.51
C LEU A 63 -7.62 -11.21 4.78
N PRO A 64 -8.87 -11.70 4.95
CA PRO A 64 -9.17 -12.53 6.11
C PRO A 64 -8.33 -13.81 6.13
N ASN A 65 -7.85 -14.26 4.97
CA ASN A 65 -6.91 -15.36 4.83
C ASN A 65 -5.73 -14.89 3.97
N PRO A 66 -4.52 -15.44 4.19
CA PRO A 66 -3.38 -15.08 3.36
C PRO A 66 -3.71 -15.31 1.88
N PRO A 67 -3.33 -14.38 1.01
CA PRO A 67 -3.56 -14.57 -0.42
C PRO A 67 -2.74 -15.75 -0.92
N GLN A 68 -3.39 -16.68 -1.60
CA GLN A 68 -2.71 -17.89 -2.07
C GLN A 68 -2.06 -17.71 -3.43
N ASN A 69 -2.51 -16.74 -4.20
CA ASN A 69 -2.06 -16.55 -5.58
C ASN A 69 -1.64 -15.10 -5.83
N LEU A 70 -0.94 -14.52 -4.88
CA LEU A 70 -0.44 -13.16 -5.01
C LEU A 70 0.70 -13.15 -6.04
N THR A 71 0.48 -12.43 -7.14
CA THR A 71 1.39 -12.39 -8.28
C THR A 71 2.29 -11.16 -8.26
N GLY A 72 1.79 -10.05 -7.73
CA GLY A 72 2.56 -8.81 -7.69
C GLY A 72 2.01 -7.84 -6.67
N ILE A 73 2.83 -6.87 -6.30
CA ILE A 73 2.46 -5.79 -5.39
C ILE A 73 2.78 -4.46 -6.06
N GLY A 74 1.79 -3.57 -6.09
CA GLY A 74 1.99 -2.20 -6.48
C GLY A 74 1.93 -1.30 -5.25
N VAL A 75 2.81 -0.33 -5.17
CA VAL A 75 2.83 0.59 -4.04
C VAL A 75 3.24 1.99 -4.51
N THR A 76 2.58 3.00 -3.96
CA THR A 76 2.98 4.38 -4.20
C THR A 76 4.22 4.70 -3.39
N THR A 77 5.25 5.28 -4.03
CA THR A 77 6.56 5.47 -3.41
C THR A 77 6.97 6.93 -3.26
N ARG A 78 6.33 7.83 -4.00
CA ARG A 78 6.68 9.25 -3.97
C ARG A 78 5.53 10.11 -4.54
N PRO A 79 5.47 11.39 -4.15
CA PRO A 79 4.40 12.27 -4.60
C PRO A 79 4.38 12.52 -6.10
N ARG A 80 5.56 12.55 -6.73
CA ARG A 80 5.71 12.79 -8.16
C ARG A 80 6.75 11.86 -8.75
N ASN A 81 6.59 11.53 -10.00
CA ASN A 81 7.56 10.70 -10.71
C ASN A 81 8.75 11.54 -11.18
N ILE A 82 9.40 12.21 -10.24
CA ILE A 82 10.56 13.07 -10.45
C ILE A 82 11.63 12.65 -9.45
N GLU A 83 12.88 12.58 -9.91
CA GLU A 83 14.00 12.28 -9.03
C GLU A 83 14.04 13.29 -7.87
N GLY A 84 14.27 12.81 -6.67
CA GLY A 84 14.29 13.62 -5.47
C GLY A 84 12.94 13.90 -4.84
N SER A 85 11.84 13.50 -5.48
CA SER A 85 10.51 13.64 -4.89
C SER A 85 10.36 12.66 -3.74
N TYR A 86 10.04 13.17 -2.55
CA TYR A 86 9.99 12.36 -1.34
C TYR A 86 9.07 12.96 -0.30
N MET A 87 8.24 12.10 0.30
CA MET A 87 7.48 12.44 1.51
C MET A 87 7.51 11.22 2.43
N PRO A 88 7.81 11.40 3.72
CA PRO A 88 7.98 10.27 4.66
C PRO A 88 6.80 9.30 4.73
N CYS A 89 5.57 9.78 4.57
CA CYS A 89 4.40 8.91 4.67
C CYS A 89 4.37 7.80 3.62
N PHE A 90 5.02 8.00 2.47
CA PHE A 90 5.12 6.95 1.45
C PHE A 90 5.94 5.76 1.92
N LEU A 91 6.84 5.97 2.87
CA LEU A 91 7.70 4.91 3.38
C LEU A 91 6.89 3.80 4.06
N CYS A 92 5.75 4.13 4.65
CA CYS A 92 4.90 3.15 5.34
C CYS A 92 4.45 2.04 4.39
N GLY A 93 3.85 2.40 3.25
CA GLY A 93 3.42 1.44 2.25
C GLY A 93 4.60 0.69 1.63
N LYS A 94 5.67 1.41 1.32
CA LYS A 94 6.87 0.82 0.73
C LYS A 94 7.48 -0.24 1.64
N THR A 95 7.60 0.03 2.93
CA THR A 95 8.16 -0.90 3.91
C THR A 95 7.27 -2.14 4.03
N MET A 96 5.96 -1.96 4.09
CA MET A 96 5.02 -3.07 4.16
C MET A 96 5.12 -3.94 2.91
N ALA A 97 5.19 -3.33 1.73
CA ALA A 97 5.29 -4.05 0.47
C ALA A 97 6.55 -4.91 0.42
N TYR A 98 7.68 -4.37 0.85
CA TYR A 98 8.93 -5.14 0.93
C TYR A 98 8.83 -6.29 1.92
N GLY A 99 8.18 -6.06 3.08
CA GLY A 99 7.99 -7.11 4.06
C GLY A 99 7.18 -8.28 3.51
N ILE A 100 6.08 -7.98 2.83
CA ILE A 100 5.23 -8.98 2.21
C ILE A 100 6.00 -9.73 1.12
N LEU A 101 6.72 -9.01 0.27
CA LEU A 101 7.52 -9.59 -0.80
C LEU A 101 8.54 -10.59 -0.27
N LYS A 102 9.29 -10.20 0.75
CA LYS A 102 10.32 -11.05 1.34
C LYS A 102 9.73 -12.27 2.02
N ALA A 103 8.63 -12.11 2.73
CA ALA A 103 7.95 -13.22 3.38
C ALA A 103 7.43 -14.22 2.36
N HIS A 104 6.90 -13.73 1.25
CA HIS A 104 6.38 -14.58 0.18
C HIS A 104 7.50 -15.34 -0.52
N ASN A 105 8.64 -14.70 -0.79
CA ASN A 105 9.76 -15.32 -1.48
C ASN A 105 10.50 -16.37 -0.64
N HIS A 106 10.23 -16.43 0.65
CA HIS A 106 10.78 -17.48 1.52
C HIS A 106 9.94 -18.77 1.49
N SER A 107 8.79 -18.76 0.83
CA SER A 107 8.03 -19.98 0.63
C SER A 107 8.73 -20.84 -0.43
N ASP A 108 8.55 -22.17 -0.34
CA ASP A 108 9.15 -23.11 -1.31
C ASP A 108 8.53 -22.99 -2.70
N ASN A 109 7.62 -22.07 -2.87
CA ASN A 109 7.00 -21.82 -4.15
C ASN A 109 7.93 -20.98 -5.01
N MET A 110 8.29 -21.51 -6.16
CA MET A 110 9.27 -20.89 -7.06
C MET A 110 8.73 -19.67 -7.82
N ASP A 111 7.44 -19.44 -7.75
CA ASP A 111 6.85 -18.26 -8.37
C ASP A 111 7.18 -17.02 -7.54
N GLN A 112 8.11 -16.25 -8.05
CA GLN A 112 8.55 -15.05 -7.34
C GLN A 112 7.53 -13.93 -7.47
N LEU A 113 7.16 -13.39 -6.32
CA LEU A 113 6.33 -12.20 -6.27
C LEU A 113 7.11 -11.01 -6.81
N GLN A 114 6.54 -10.31 -7.75
CA GLN A 114 7.17 -9.15 -8.34
C GLN A 114 6.66 -7.88 -7.68
N LEU A 115 7.58 -7.12 -7.10
CA LEU A 115 7.25 -5.83 -6.50
C LEU A 115 7.44 -4.73 -7.54
N LYS A 116 6.39 -3.94 -7.73
CA LYS A 116 6.43 -2.78 -8.62
C LYS A 116 6.26 -1.51 -7.81
N PHE A 117 7.08 -0.53 -8.10
CA PHE A 117 7.01 0.78 -7.47
C PHE A 117 6.53 1.79 -8.49
N ASP A 118 5.39 2.39 -8.21
CA ASP A 118 4.86 3.46 -9.03
C ASP A 118 4.71 4.72 -8.19
N ALA A 119 5.14 5.82 -8.75
CA ALA A 119 4.83 7.12 -8.18
C ALA A 119 3.37 7.41 -8.48
N LEU A 120 2.62 7.83 -7.46
CA LEU A 120 1.30 8.34 -7.69
C LEU A 120 1.47 9.73 -8.31
N VAL A 121 1.26 9.84 -9.60
CA VAL A 121 1.24 11.13 -10.25
C VAL A 121 -0.11 11.72 -9.98
N SER A 122 -0.15 12.70 -9.09
CA SER A 122 -1.36 13.45 -8.85
C SER A 122 -1.67 14.24 -10.12
N PRO A 123 -2.82 14.05 -10.72
CA PRO A 123 -3.22 14.93 -11.81
C PRO A 123 -3.47 16.31 -11.20
N ASP A 124 -2.59 17.21 -11.47
CA ASP A 124 -2.78 18.60 -11.05
C ASP A 124 -3.85 19.26 -11.90
#